data_f3d1a4f70d093ebfc06c3c93e2ffeb37
#
_entry.id   f3d1a4f70d093ebfc06c3c93e2ffeb37
#
_cell.length_a   1.000
_cell.length_b   1.000
_cell.length_c   1.000
_cell.angle_alpha   90.00
_cell.angle_beta   90.00
_cell.angle_gamma   90.00
#
_symmetry.space_group_name_H-M   'P 1'
#
loop_
_entity.id
_entity.type
_entity.pdbx_description
1 polymer ?
#
loop_
_entity_poly.entity_id
_entity_poly.type
_entity_poly.pdbx_seq_one_letter_code
_entity_poly.pdbx_strand_id
1 'polypeptide(L)'
;QKSSGPTPFVLERNENGTTVTIDTVVDVTTTKRWVAKPDGGQVTGPTDVGAIGITAAQFGPTQYNPLTAVPATFIFTGDLGVELVKALAAIPTKVGALVHAIRGGERDPETPISVVGASIIGGDTVDHGLWVAFWFFLAQLNFVLGVINLVPLLPFDGGHIAVAVYEKLRNMVRSARGLVPGGPVDYGRLMPATYVVLVVVVGYMALTVTADLINPIRLFQ
;
A
#
# COMPACT_ATOMS: atom_id res chain seq x y z
N GLN A 1 -19.79 7.33 18.99
CA GLN A 1 -20.14 8.22 20.12
C GLN A 1 -19.67 9.63 19.78
N LYS A 2 -20.61 10.57 19.73
CA LYS A 2 -20.30 12.01 19.56
C LYS A 2 -19.96 12.57 20.94
N SER A 3 -18.70 12.45 21.37
CA SER A 3 -18.21 13.17 22.53
C SER A 3 -17.33 14.32 22.05
N SER A 4 -17.69 15.54 22.36
CA SER A 4 -16.87 16.73 22.20
C SER A 4 -16.75 17.42 23.54
N GLY A 5 -15.59 18.01 23.84
CA GLY A 5 -15.28 18.68 25.10
C GLY A 5 -14.36 17.89 26.02
N PRO A 6 -14.11 18.39 27.24
CA PRO A 6 -13.21 17.76 28.19
C PRO A 6 -13.71 16.35 28.58
N THR A 7 -12.94 15.35 28.18
CA THR A 7 -13.26 13.94 28.42
C THR A 7 -12.16 13.32 29.29
N PRO A 8 -12.50 12.65 30.40
CA PRO A 8 -11.52 11.96 31.23
C PRO A 8 -11.02 10.67 30.53
N PHE A 9 -9.72 10.50 30.53
CA PHE A 9 -9.03 9.29 30.06
C PHE A 9 -8.14 8.71 31.14
N VAL A 10 -8.17 7.41 31.26
CA VAL A 10 -7.25 6.64 32.07
C VAL A 10 -6.22 6.02 31.12
N LEU A 11 -4.98 6.44 31.22
CA LEU A 11 -3.90 5.97 30.37
C LEU A 11 -2.98 5.03 31.17
N GLU A 12 -2.68 3.88 30.61
CA GLU A 12 -1.65 2.98 31.14
C GLU A 12 -0.36 3.19 30.35
N ARG A 13 0.71 3.57 31.05
CA ARG A 13 2.04 3.78 30.48
C ARG A 13 3.02 2.81 31.12
N ASN A 14 3.83 2.17 30.28
CA ASN A 14 4.94 1.37 30.78
C ASN A 14 6.18 2.27 30.89
N GLU A 15 6.62 2.53 32.11
CA GLU A 15 7.87 3.23 32.40
C GLU A 15 8.84 2.26 33.07
N ASN A 16 9.93 1.95 32.38
CA ASN A 16 11.00 1.06 32.88
C ASN A 16 10.50 -0.32 33.36
N GLY A 17 9.49 -0.89 32.67
CA GLY A 17 8.93 -2.20 33.02
C GLY A 17 7.82 -2.17 34.09
N THR A 18 7.46 -0.98 34.60
CA THR A 18 6.35 -0.82 35.54
C THR A 18 5.19 -0.11 34.85
N THR A 19 3.98 -0.65 34.95
CA THR A 19 2.78 -0.01 34.41
C THR A 19 2.32 1.09 35.37
N VAL A 20 2.34 2.34 34.89
CA VAL A 20 1.84 3.50 35.64
C VAL A 20 0.50 3.93 35.03
N THR A 21 -0.51 4.08 35.88
CA THR A 21 -1.82 4.59 35.48
C THR A 21 -1.86 6.10 35.66
N ILE A 22 -2.22 6.82 34.60
CA ILE A 22 -2.28 8.30 34.57
C ILE A 22 -3.70 8.70 34.23
N ASP A 23 -4.36 9.41 35.15
CA ASP A 23 -5.65 10.05 34.90
C ASP A 23 -5.42 11.43 34.28
N THR A 24 -5.98 11.64 33.09
CA THR A 24 -5.87 12.93 32.40
C THR A 24 -7.19 13.30 31.74
N VAL A 25 -7.41 14.60 31.59
CA VAL A 25 -8.56 15.14 30.86
C VAL A 25 -8.08 15.71 29.55
N VAL A 26 -8.59 15.18 28.44
CA VAL A 26 -8.27 15.62 27.10
C VAL A 26 -9.47 16.33 26.50
N ASP A 27 -9.23 17.49 25.90
CA ASP A 27 -10.28 18.21 25.19
C ASP A 27 -10.49 17.59 23.81
N VAL A 28 -11.62 16.91 23.63
CA VAL A 28 -11.96 16.21 22.41
C VAL A 28 -12.60 17.17 21.44
N THR A 29 -11.91 17.47 20.33
CA THR A 29 -12.44 18.32 19.27
C THR A 29 -13.18 17.50 18.23
N THR A 30 -14.28 18.05 17.71
CA THR A 30 -15.03 17.40 16.62
C THR A 30 -14.35 17.71 15.30
N THR A 31 -14.02 16.66 14.55
CA THR A 31 -13.47 16.78 13.19
C THR A 31 -14.17 15.83 12.23
N LYS A 32 -14.21 16.20 10.95
CA LYS A 32 -14.77 15.35 9.90
C LYS A 32 -13.73 14.34 9.48
N ARG A 33 -14.04 13.05 9.66
CA ARG A 33 -13.17 11.95 9.25
C ARG A 33 -13.97 10.86 8.55
N TRP A 34 -13.28 10.17 7.67
CA TRP A 34 -13.76 8.91 7.10
C TRP A 34 -13.60 7.82 8.17
N VAL A 35 -14.70 7.32 8.68
CA VAL A 35 -14.69 6.31 9.74
C VAL A 35 -15.29 5.03 9.17
N ALA A 36 -14.55 3.92 9.28
CA ALA A 36 -15.09 2.62 8.95
C ALA A 36 -16.29 2.30 9.88
N LYS A 37 -17.38 1.79 9.31
CA LYS A 37 -18.50 1.32 10.14
C LYS A 37 -18.08 0.08 10.91
N PRO A 38 -18.58 -0.10 12.15
CA PRO A 38 -18.30 -1.28 12.96
C PRO A 38 -18.71 -2.60 12.30
N ASP A 39 -19.60 -2.56 11.32
CA ASP A 39 -20.11 -3.68 10.54
C ASP A 39 -19.34 -3.96 9.25
N GLY A 40 -18.21 -3.28 9.01
CA GLY A 40 -17.40 -3.43 7.80
C GLY A 40 -18.01 -2.84 6.53
N GLY A 41 -19.08 -2.06 6.64
CA GLY A 41 -19.73 -1.42 5.50
C GLY A 41 -18.90 -0.24 4.95
N GLN A 42 -19.03 0.02 3.64
CA GLN A 42 -18.39 1.18 3.00
C GLN A 42 -18.88 2.50 3.59
N VAL A 43 -17.94 3.40 3.84
CA VAL A 43 -18.23 4.75 4.34
C VAL A 43 -18.70 5.62 3.18
N THR A 44 -19.87 6.19 3.29
CA THR A 44 -20.49 7.01 2.23
C THR A 44 -20.12 8.49 2.28
N GLY A 45 -19.32 8.91 3.29
CA GLY A 45 -18.88 10.30 3.43
C GLY A 45 -18.19 10.58 4.77
N PRO A 46 -17.57 11.77 4.92
CA PRO A 46 -16.96 12.17 6.18
C PRO A 46 -18.03 12.38 7.25
N THR A 47 -17.82 11.77 8.41
CA THR A 47 -18.69 11.87 9.57
C THR A 47 -18.02 12.70 10.66
N ASP A 48 -18.80 13.53 11.36
CA ASP A 48 -18.31 14.28 12.52
C ASP A 48 -18.02 13.30 13.67
N VAL A 49 -16.74 13.17 14.03
CA VAL A 49 -16.27 12.32 15.12
C VAL A 49 -15.41 13.11 16.08
N GLY A 50 -15.47 12.73 17.36
CA GLY A 50 -14.53 13.26 18.34
C GLY A 50 -13.11 12.74 18.05
N ALA A 51 -12.14 13.64 17.99
CA ALA A 51 -10.74 13.29 17.75
C ALA A 51 -9.85 13.86 18.86
N ILE A 52 -8.98 13.03 19.39
CA ILE A 52 -7.99 13.40 20.40
C ILE A 52 -6.57 13.54 19.85
N GLY A 53 -6.44 13.48 18.51
CA GLY A 53 -5.13 13.64 17.85
C GLY A 53 -4.15 12.48 18.05
N ILE A 54 -4.57 11.37 18.66
CA ILE A 54 -3.74 10.17 18.81
C ILE A 54 -4.22 9.08 17.84
N THR A 55 -3.26 8.43 17.21
CA THR A 55 -3.52 7.19 16.45
C THR A 55 -3.16 6.02 17.35
N ALA A 56 -4.12 5.13 17.60
CA ALA A 56 -3.83 3.91 18.31
C ALA A 56 -2.80 3.10 17.49
N ALA A 57 -1.61 2.89 18.03
CA ALA A 57 -0.67 1.95 17.45
C ALA A 57 -1.24 0.54 17.65
N GLN A 58 -1.81 -0.03 16.59
CA GLN A 58 -2.26 -1.41 16.58
C GLN A 58 -1.09 -2.42 16.59
N PHE A 59 0.14 -1.92 16.44
CA PHE A 59 1.34 -2.72 16.34
C PHE A 59 2.28 -2.38 17.50
N GLY A 60 2.28 -3.20 18.53
CA GLY A 60 3.39 -3.23 19.50
C GLY A 60 4.62 -3.88 18.85
N PRO A 61 5.85 -3.48 19.20
CA PRO A 61 7.05 -4.17 18.72
C PRO A 61 7.04 -5.62 19.21
N THR A 62 6.78 -6.56 18.32
CA THR A 62 6.91 -7.98 18.60
C THR A 62 8.39 -8.36 18.48
N GLN A 63 9.00 -8.79 19.61
CA GLN A 63 10.38 -9.24 19.59
C GLN A 63 10.44 -10.71 19.17
N TYR A 64 11.15 -10.97 18.08
CA TYR A 64 11.43 -12.32 17.60
C TYR A 64 12.86 -12.71 17.97
N ASN A 65 13.06 -13.97 18.40
CA ASN A 65 14.39 -14.55 18.45
C ASN A 65 14.83 -14.98 17.03
N PRO A 66 16.13 -15.23 16.78
CA PRO A 66 16.61 -15.57 15.44
C PRO A 66 15.93 -16.78 14.79
N LEU A 67 15.47 -17.76 15.59
CA LEU A 67 14.80 -18.97 15.09
C LEU A 67 13.35 -18.69 14.69
N THR A 68 12.67 -17.79 15.38
CA THR A 68 11.26 -17.43 15.08
C THR A 68 11.15 -16.28 14.09
N ALA A 69 12.20 -15.45 13.95
CA ALA A 69 12.23 -14.33 13.00
C ALA A 69 12.12 -14.80 11.54
N VAL A 70 12.84 -15.89 11.18
CA VAL A 70 12.84 -16.41 9.80
C VAL A 70 11.45 -16.86 9.35
N PRO A 71 10.76 -17.80 10.03
CA PRO A 71 9.40 -18.17 9.64
C PRO A 71 8.40 -17.01 9.72
N ALA A 72 8.52 -16.13 10.73
CA ALA A 72 7.68 -14.94 10.82
C ALA A 72 7.83 -14.00 9.61
N THR A 73 9.06 -13.84 9.10
CA THR A 73 9.30 -13.04 7.89
C THR A 73 8.62 -13.63 6.67
N PHE A 74 8.65 -14.96 6.49
CA PHE A 74 7.95 -15.60 5.37
C PHE A 74 6.43 -15.42 5.45
N ILE A 75 5.84 -15.58 6.65
CA ILE A 75 4.41 -15.36 6.86
C ILE A 75 4.07 -13.90 6.54
N PHE A 76 4.78 -12.95 7.14
CA PHE A 76 4.58 -11.52 6.91
C PHE A 76 4.72 -11.13 5.44
N THR A 77 5.73 -11.66 4.74
CA THR A 77 5.93 -11.44 3.30
C THR A 77 4.77 -12.01 2.47
N GLY A 78 4.26 -13.18 2.86
CA GLY A 78 3.08 -13.78 2.24
C GLY A 78 1.83 -12.92 2.41
N ASP A 79 1.57 -12.43 3.62
CA ASP A 79 0.45 -11.55 3.92
C ASP A 79 0.54 -10.23 3.16
N LEU A 80 1.73 -9.61 3.12
CA LEU A 80 1.99 -8.42 2.30
C LEU A 80 1.72 -8.67 0.81
N GLY A 81 2.11 -9.85 0.30
CA GLY A 81 1.84 -10.23 -1.09
C GLY A 81 0.34 -10.32 -1.38
N VAL A 82 -0.43 -10.91 -0.48
CA VAL A 82 -1.89 -11.00 -0.61
C VAL A 82 -2.54 -9.61 -0.60
N GLU A 83 -2.16 -8.76 0.35
CA GLU A 83 -2.68 -7.39 0.44
C GLU A 83 -2.28 -6.55 -0.78
N LEU A 84 -1.08 -6.73 -1.31
CA LEU A 84 -0.66 -6.04 -2.52
C LEU A 84 -1.48 -6.47 -3.74
N VAL A 85 -1.78 -7.76 -3.90
CA VAL A 85 -2.65 -8.23 -4.99
C VAL A 85 -4.04 -7.63 -4.88
N LYS A 86 -4.61 -7.56 -3.67
CA LYS A 86 -5.89 -6.89 -3.43
C LYS A 86 -5.82 -5.39 -3.77
N ALA A 87 -4.75 -4.71 -3.36
CA ALA A 87 -4.53 -3.30 -3.65
C ALA A 87 -4.42 -3.05 -5.17
N LEU A 88 -3.68 -3.88 -5.89
CA LEU A 88 -3.57 -3.80 -7.36
C LEU A 88 -4.93 -4.03 -8.05
N ALA A 89 -5.71 -4.98 -7.57
CA ALA A 89 -7.06 -5.23 -8.08
C ALA A 89 -8.02 -4.05 -7.81
N ALA A 90 -7.79 -3.30 -6.74
CA ALA A 90 -8.58 -2.13 -6.38
C ALA A 90 -8.18 -0.84 -7.13
N ILE A 91 -7.04 -0.81 -7.85
CA ILE A 91 -6.57 0.37 -8.58
C ILE A 91 -7.64 1.02 -9.46
N PRO A 92 -8.42 0.28 -10.28
CA PRO A 92 -9.44 0.90 -11.13
C PRO A 92 -10.51 1.66 -10.34
N THR A 93 -10.86 1.19 -9.15
CA THR A 93 -11.89 1.82 -8.30
C THR A 93 -11.39 3.12 -7.65
N LYS A 94 -10.07 3.26 -7.48
CA LYS A 94 -9.44 4.43 -6.85
C LYS A 94 -9.18 5.59 -7.84
N VAL A 95 -9.33 5.39 -9.15
CA VAL A 95 -9.14 6.45 -10.16
C VAL A 95 -10.09 7.63 -9.91
N GLY A 96 -11.36 7.37 -9.59
CA GLY A 96 -12.33 8.41 -9.28
C GLY A 96 -11.94 9.25 -8.07
N ALA A 97 -11.43 8.62 -7.00
CA ALA A 97 -10.95 9.31 -5.80
C ALA A 97 -9.72 10.18 -6.08
N LEU A 98 -8.79 9.72 -6.93
CA LEU A 98 -7.63 10.52 -7.37
C LEU A 98 -8.06 11.75 -8.17
N VAL A 99 -8.98 11.60 -9.10
CA VAL A 99 -9.53 12.73 -9.88
C VAL A 99 -10.26 13.73 -8.98
N HIS A 100 -11.00 13.25 -7.97
CA HIS A 100 -11.65 14.11 -6.99
C HIS A 100 -10.63 14.92 -6.18
N ALA A 101 -9.57 14.28 -5.71
CA ALA A 101 -8.48 14.93 -4.96
C ALA A 101 -7.75 16.01 -5.81
N ILE A 102 -7.52 15.76 -7.10
CA ILE A 102 -6.91 16.72 -8.03
C ILE A 102 -7.80 17.94 -8.23
N ARG A 103 -9.12 17.77 -8.18
CA ARG A 103 -10.11 18.88 -8.32
C ARG A 103 -10.33 19.67 -7.02
N GLY A 104 -9.51 19.45 -6.01
CA GLY A 104 -9.57 20.16 -4.71
C GLY A 104 -10.48 19.50 -3.68
N GLY A 105 -10.94 18.25 -3.91
CA GLY A 105 -11.61 17.45 -2.90
C GLY A 105 -10.65 16.86 -1.86
N GLU A 106 -11.19 16.32 -0.78
CA GLU A 106 -10.38 15.60 0.21
C GLU A 106 -9.66 14.41 -0.41
N ARG A 107 -8.39 14.22 -0.01
CA ARG A 107 -7.59 13.07 -0.41
C ARG A 107 -7.94 11.87 0.46
N ASP A 108 -8.43 10.79 -0.14
CA ASP A 108 -8.62 9.51 0.52
C ASP A 108 -7.22 8.90 0.82
N PRO A 109 -6.87 8.65 2.12
CA PRO A 109 -5.58 8.07 2.50
C PRO A 109 -5.30 6.69 1.91
N GLU A 110 -6.34 5.97 1.49
CA GLU A 110 -6.21 4.66 0.86
C GLU A 110 -5.92 4.75 -0.65
N THR A 111 -5.83 5.96 -1.22
CA THR A 111 -5.45 6.10 -2.63
C THR A 111 -3.97 5.83 -2.82
N PRO A 112 -3.59 5.19 -3.93
CA PRO A 112 -2.20 4.98 -4.27
C PRO A 112 -1.41 6.29 -4.33
N ILE A 113 -0.19 6.23 -3.84
CA ILE A 113 0.78 7.32 -3.87
C ILE A 113 1.78 7.11 -5.02
N SER A 114 2.31 8.20 -5.54
CA SER A 114 3.42 8.19 -6.50
C SER A 114 4.78 8.18 -5.80
N VAL A 115 5.86 8.18 -6.59
CA VAL A 115 7.22 8.37 -6.07
C VAL A 115 7.34 9.70 -5.33
N VAL A 116 6.63 10.75 -5.76
CA VAL A 116 6.60 12.06 -5.08
C VAL A 116 5.96 11.93 -3.70
N GLY A 117 4.77 11.32 -3.61
CA GLY A 117 4.10 11.07 -2.34
C GLY A 117 4.92 10.18 -1.40
N ALA A 118 5.55 9.13 -1.95
CA ALA A 118 6.46 8.28 -1.19
C ALA A 118 7.67 9.06 -0.63
N SER A 119 8.23 10.00 -1.41
CA SER A 119 9.33 10.85 -0.94
C SER A 119 8.89 11.80 0.17
N ILE A 120 7.68 12.35 0.09
CA ILE A 120 7.11 13.21 1.15
C ILE A 120 6.93 12.40 2.44
N ILE A 121 6.30 11.23 2.36
CA ILE A 121 6.10 10.35 3.52
C ILE A 121 7.44 9.92 4.13
N GLY A 122 8.41 9.55 3.29
CA GLY A 122 9.77 9.21 3.74
C GLY A 122 10.46 10.37 4.44
N GLY A 123 10.35 11.59 3.89
CA GLY A 123 10.85 12.82 4.52
C GLY A 123 10.20 13.08 5.87
N ASP A 124 8.88 13.02 5.94
CA ASP A 124 8.12 13.21 7.18
C ASP A 124 8.58 12.25 8.30
N THR A 125 8.90 10.98 7.97
CA THR A 125 9.43 10.03 8.98
C THR A 125 10.83 10.40 9.46
N VAL A 126 11.70 10.90 8.60
CA VAL A 126 13.07 11.33 8.94
C VAL A 126 13.04 12.58 9.78
N ASP A 127 12.25 13.59 9.40
CA ASP A 127 12.13 14.87 10.11
C ASP A 127 11.63 14.70 11.55
N HIS A 128 10.82 13.64 11.80
CA HIS A 128 10.35 13.28 13.14
C HIS A 128 11.24 12.25 13.86
N GLY A 129 12.42 11.94 13.31
CA GLY A 129 13.37 10.99 13.92
C GLY A 129 12.92 9.52 13.91
N LEU A 130 11.91 9.17 13.12
CA LEU A 130 11.34 7.83 13.04
C LEU A 130 12.11 6.91 12.07
N TRP A 131 13.40 6.75 12.30
CA TRP A 131 14.29 6.00 11.42
C TRP A 131 13.87 4.55 11.15
N VAL A 132 13.30 3.88 12.16
CA VAL A 132 12.79 2.49 12.01
C VAL A 132 11.63 2.46 11.02
N ALA A 133 10.72 3.43 11.11
CA ALA A 133 9.60 3.55 10.18
C ALA A 133 10.08 3.88 8.76
N PHE A 134 11.10 4.74 8.61
CA PHE A 134 11.72 5.04 7.33
C PHE A 134 12.29 3.80 6.64
N TRP A 135 13.11 3.01 7.35
CA TRP A 135 13.70 1.80 6.79
C TRP A 135 12.65 0.74 6.45
N PHE A 136 11.64 0.60 7.32
CA PHE A 136 10.52 -0.30 7.06
C PHE A 136 9.74 0.12 5.80
N PHE A 137 9.43 1.41 5.67
CA PHE A 137 8.76 1.97 4.51
C PHE A 137 9.57 1.77 3.22
N LEU A 138 10.87 2.02 3.27
CA LEU A 138 11.77 1.78 2.13
C LEU A 138 11.81 0.31 1.73
N ALA A 139 11.86 -0.61 2.69
CA ALA A 139 11.80 -2.05 2.42
C ALA A 139 10.47 -2.43 1.76
N GLN A 140 9.36 -1.87 2.24
CA GLN A 140 8.03 -2.10 1.67
C GLN A 140 7.92 -1.57 0.23
N LEU A 141 8.46 -0.38 -0.08
CA LEU A 141 8.52 0.15 -1.45
C LEU A 141 9.29 -0.78 -2.39
N ASN A 142 10.44 -1.30 -1.94
CA ASN A 142 11.21 -2.25 -2.75
C ASN A 142 10.44 -3.56 -2.97
N PHE A 143 9.76 -4.06 -1.95
CA PHE A 143 8.92 -5.25 -2.06
C PHE A 143 7.80 -5.04 -3.08
N VAL A 144 7.06 -3.94 -2.99
CA VAL A 144 5.99 -3.57 -3.93
C VAL A 144 6.53 -3.50 -5.36
N LEU A 145 7.66 -2.83 -5.56
CA LEU A 145 8.30 -2.70 -6.87
C LEU A 145 8.68 -4.07 -7.44
N GLY A 146 9.24 -4.96 -6.61
CA GLY A 146 9.59 -6.33 -7.00
C GLY A 146 8.37 -7.14 -7.43
N VAL A 147 7.27 -7.07 -6.65
CA VAL A 147 6.03 -7.81 -6.97
C VAL A 147 5.36 -7.27 -8.23
N ILE A 148 5.33 -5.94 -8.41
CA ILE A 148 4.79 -5.34 -9.65
C ILE A 148 5.59 -5.81 -10.86
N ASN A 149 6.92 -5.90 -10.76
CA ASN A 149 7.75 -6.40 -11.85
C ASN A 149 7.52 -7.90 -12.16
N LEU A 150 6.99 -8.68 -11.21
CA LEU A 150 6.62 -10.09 -11.45
C LEU A 150 5.25 -10.27 -12.11
N VAL A 151 4.48 -9.20 -12.32
CA VAL A 151 3.20 -9.29 -13.04
C VAL A 151 3.43 -9.83 -14.45
N PRO A 152 2.68 -10.87 -14.89
CA PRO A 152 2.91 -11.55 -16.18
C PRO A 152 2.43 -10.72 -17.37
N LEU A 153 2.82 -9.47 -17.45
CA LEU A 153 2.50 -8.50 -18.50
C LEU A 153 3.76 -7.82 -18.99
N LEU A 154 3.95 -7.72 -20.29
CA LEU A 154 4.96 -6.82 -20.85
C LEU A 154 4.47 -5.36 -20.64
N PRO A 155 5.35 -4.43 -20.25
CA PRO A 155 6.82 -4.46 -20.29
C PRO A 155 7.54 -4.94 -19.00
N PHE A 156 6.85 -5.55 -18.04
CA PHE A 156 7.45 -6.01 -16.78
C PHE A 156 8.26 -7.30 -16.98
N ASP A 157 9.20 -7.58 -16.05
CA ASP A 157 10.04 -8.79 -16.08
C ASP A 157 9.20 -10.07 -16.03
N GLY A 158 8.10 -10.07 -15.29
CA GLY A 158 7.14 -11.17 -15.24
C GLY A 158 6.55 -11.53 -16.60
N GLY A 159 6.42 -10.58 -17.52
CA GLY A 159 6.01 -10.81 -18.90
C GLY A 159 7.04 -11.65 -19.66
N HIS A 160 8.32 -11.36 -19.51
CA HIS A 160 9.40 -12.15 -20.11
C HIS A 160 9.46 -13.56 -19.51
N ILE A 161 9.29 -13.68 -18.20
CA ILE A 161 9.21 -14.99 -17.51
C ILE A 161 7.99 -15.77 -18.05
N ALA A 162 6.84 -15.15 -18.19
CA ALA A 162 5.62 -15.79 -18.69
C ALA A 162 5.81 -16.31 -20.12
N VAL A 163 6.47 -15.55 -21.00
CA VAL A 163 6.80 -15.99 -22.37
C VAL A 163 7.75 -17.18 -22.32
N ALA A 164 8.81 -17.15 -21.53
CA ALA A 164 9.76 -18.25 -21.40
C ALA A 164 9.08 -19.55 -20.88
N VAL A 165 8.22 -19.42 -19.87
CA VAL A 165 7.42 -20.53 -19.33
C VAL A 165 6.48 -21.07 -20.40
N TYR A 166 5.79 -20.21 -21.12
CA TYR A 166 4.91 -20.61 -22.23
C TYR A 166 5.69 -21.39 -23.29
N GLU A 167 6.85 -20.89 -23.75
CA GLU A 167 7.68 -21.59 -24.73
C GLU A 167 8.10 -22.97 -24.24
N LYS A 168 8.53 -23.06 -22.99
CA LYS A 168 8.92 -24.33 -22.35
C LYS A 168 7.78 -25.32 -22.31
N LEU A 169 6.61 -24.91 -21.83
CA LEU A 169 5.42 -25.75 -21.73
C LEU A 169 4.93 -26.20 -23.12
N ARG A 170 4.84 -25.26 -24.07
CA ARG A 170 4.48 -25.56 -25.46
C ARG A 170 5.40 -26.61 -26.07
N ASN A 171 6.72 -26.45 -25.90
CA ASN A 171 7.69 -27.37 -26.46
C ASN A 171 7.65 -28.74 -25.78
N MET A 172 7.38 -28.80 -24.47
CA MET A 172 7.18 -30.04 -23.74
C MET A 172 5.96 -30.81 -24.25
N VAL A 173 4.83 -30.11 -24.45
CA VAL A 173 3.62 -30.74 -25.03
C VAL A 173 3.83 -31.20 -26.47
N ARG A 174 4.54 -30.41 -27.28
CA ARG A 174 4.87 -30.81 -28.68
C ARG A 174 5.76 -32.03 -28.71
N SER A 175 6.80 -32.09 -27.89
CA SER A 175 7.69 -33.24 -27.76
C SER A 175 6.97 -34.48 -27.29
N ALA A 176 6.04 -34.38 -26.31
CA ALA A 176 5.22 -35.51 -25.88
C ALA A 176 4.30 -36.04 -26.98
N ARG A 177 3.98 -35.22 -28.00
CA ARG A 177 3.20 -35.59 -29.18
C ARG A 177 4.05 -36.02 -30.39
N GLY A 178 5.37 -36.14 -30.22
CA GLY A 178 6.29 -36.49 -31.32
C GLY A 178 6.48 -35.38 -32.37
N LEU A 179 6.13 -34.12 -32.03
CA LEU A 179 6.24 -32.98 -32.92
C LEU A 179 7.54 -32.24 -32.68
N VAL A 180 8.12 -31.63 -33.69
CA VAL A 180 9.30 -30.77 -33.61
C VAL A 180 9.02 -29.59 -32.68
N PRO A 181 9.98 -29.18 -31.82
CA PRO A 181 9.83 -27.98 -30.99
C PRO A 181 9.43 -26.77 -31.85
N GLY A 182 8.56 -25.93 -31.30
CA GLY A 182 8.21 -24.67 -31.94
C GLY A 182 9.33 -23.65 -31.85
N GLY A 183 9.41 -22.74 -32.80
CA GLY A 183 10.33 -21.61 -32.75
C GLY A 183 10.04 -20.64 -31.57
N PRO A 184 10.92 -19.67 -31.32
CA PRO A 184 10.72 -18.65 -30.26
C PRO A 184 9.43 -17.87 -30.54
N VAL A 185 8.87 -17.31 -29.46
CA VAL A 185 7.69 -16.44 -29.56
C VAL A 185 8.11 -15.14 -30.25
N ASP A 186 7.30 -14.74 -31.22
CA ASP A 186 7.47 -13.47 -31.90
C ASP A 186 7.02 -12.31 -31.01
N TYR A 187 7.96 -11.60 -30.41
CA TYR A 187 7.71 -10.42 -29.59
C TYR A 187 7.03 -9.29 -30.37
N GLY A 188 7.23 -9.21 -31.70
CA GLY A 188 6.54 -8.22 -32.54
C GLY A 188 5.03 -8.30 -32.44
N ARG A 189 4.49 -9.52 -32.27
CA ARG A 189 3.04 -9.72 -32.07
C ARG A 189 2.55 -9.31 -30.70
N LEU A 190 3.43 -9.23 -29.71
CA LEU A 190 3.11 -8.81 -28.33
C LEU A 190 3.23 -7.29 -28.17
N MET A 191 3.94 -6.60 -29.07
CA MET A 191 4.18 -5.15 -29.01
C MET A 191 2.89 -4.31 -28.88
N PRO A 192 1.80 -4.56 -29.64
CA PRO A 192 0.59 -3.77 -29.49
C PRO A 192 0.00 -3.84 -28.07
N ALA A 193 -0.04 -5.05 -27.48
CA ALA A 193 -0.50 -5.24 -26.11
C ALA A 193 0.42 -4.55 -25.10
N THR A 194 1.76 -4.63 -25.32
CA THR A 194 2.74 -3.95 -24.50
C THR A 194 2.56 -2.42 -24.50
N TYR A 195 2.27 -1.83 -25.66
CA TYR A 195 1.99 -0.38 -25.75
C TYR A 195 0.72 0.01 -25.01
N VAL A 196 -0.34 -0.79 -25.08
CA VAL A 196 -1.57 -0.52 -24.33
C VAL A 196 -1.27 -0.53 -22.82
N VAL A 197 -0.58 -1.54 -22.32
CA VAL A 197 -0.18 -1.61 -20.91
C VAL A 197 0.68 -0.42 -20.53
N LEU A 198 1.67 -0.06 -21.36
CA LEU A 198 2.55 1.08 -21.12
C LEU A 198 1.76 2.39 -21.00
N VAL A 199 0.83 2.66 -21.91
CA VAL A 199 0.00 3.87 -21.90
C VAL A 199 -0.85 3.93 -20.62
N VAL A 200 -1.43 2.80 -20.20
CA VAL A 200 -2.22 2.72 -18.97
C VAL A 200 -1.35 3.01 -17.75
N VAL A 201 -0.16 2.37 -17.66
CA VAL A 201 0.76 2.55 -16.53
C VAL A 201 1.27 3.99 -16.45
N VAL A 202 1.72 4.56 -17.58
CA VAL A 202 2.21 5.95 -17.63
C VAL A 202 1.09 6.94 -17.33
N GLY A 203 -0.11 6.71 -17.84
CA GLY A 203 -1.28 7.56 -17.56
C GLY A 203 -1.67 7.51 -16.08
N TYR A 204 -1.66 6.32 -15.47
CA TYR A 204 -1.92 6.17 -14.05
C TYR A 204 -0.82 6.81 -13.18
N MET A 205 0.45 6.65 -13.57
CA MET A 205 1.57 7.31 -12.91
C MET A 205 1.47 8.84 -12.98
N ALA A 206 1.12 9.39 -14.12
CA ALA A 206 0.88 10.83 -14.26
C ALA A 206 -0.26 11.31 -13.36
N LEU A 207 -1.36 10.54 -13.27
CA LEU A 207 -2.49 10.85 -12.40
C LEU A 207 -2.09 10.87 -10.92
N THR A 208 -1.35 9.87 -10.45
CA THR A 208 -0.90 9.79 -9.05
C THR A 208 0.11 10.90 -8.72
N VAL A 209 1.07 11.17 -9.61
CA VAL A 209 2.02 12.29 -9.44
C VAL A 209 1.29 13.63 -9.35
N THR A 210 0.32 13.87 -10.23
CA THR A 210 -0.48 15.09 -10.20
C THR A 210 -1.27 15.23 -8.89
N ALA A 211 -1.87 14.14 -8.42
CA ALA A 211 -2.59 14.13 -7.15
C ALA A 211 -1.66 14.43 -5.97
N ASP A 212 -0.45 13.86 -5.95
CA ASP A 212 0.52 14.08 -4.87
C ASP A 212 1.16 15.47 -4.89
N LEU A 213 1.27 16.11 -6.06
CA LEU A 213 1.74 17.50 -6.17
C LEU A 213 0.68 18.51 -5.70
N ILE A 214 -0.59 18.27 -6.00
CA ILE A 214 -1.69 19.18 -5.67
C ILE A 214 -2.17 18.97 -4.25
N ASN A 215 -2.31 17.71 -3.83
CA ASN A 215 -2.90 17.32 -2.55
C ASN A 215 -2.13 16.14 -1.93
N PRO A 216 -0.92 16.38 -1.41
CA PRO A 216 -0.06 15.32 -0.86
C PRO A 216 -0.65 14.70 0.41
N ILE A 217 -0.47 13.40 0.57
CA ILE A 217 -0.69 12.70 1.84
C ILE A 217 0.51 12.98 2.75
N ARG A 218 0.27 13.52 3.94
CA ARG A 218 1.28 13.73 4.97
C ARG A 218 0.97 12.91 6.21
N LEU A 219 2.01 12.41 6.87
CA LEU A 219 1.86 11.64 8.11
C LEU A 219 1.60 12.55 9.33
N PHE A 220 2.17 13.74 9.29
CA PHE A 220 2.08 14.72 10.36
C PHE A 220 1.57 16.06 9.77
N GLN A 221 0.49 16.56 10.31
CA GLN A 221 -0.12 17.86 9.98
C GLN A 221 -0.20 18.72 11.24
#